data_e6c3144d2223ae49e0e2f0f9895ac1b5
#
_entry.id   e6c3144d2223ae49e0e2f0f9895ac1b5
#
_cell.length_a   1.000
_cell.length_b   1.000
_cell.length_c   1.000
_cell.angle_alpha   90.00
_cell.angle_beta   90.00
_cell.angle_gamma   90.00
#
_symmetry.space_group_name_H-M   'P 1'
#
loop_
_entity.id
_entity.type
_entity.pdbx_description
1 polymer ?
#
loop_
_entity_poly.entity_id
_entity_poly.type
_entity_poly.pdbx_seq_one_letter_code
_entity_poly.pdbx_strand_id
1 'polypeptide(L)'
;MLNDKQIQRMLRKLKRFEDTLDHMIFEKVCDLPTSLYETKEQLYNIPEDSLYHPVQPGDMWGGENVYGWFKTTYQVPEEYAGRPLFLRPQVGGYEALLWVDGKPFGTYATKIVVTGHGNHYCDMLVKDPEAG
;
A
#
# COMPACT_ATOMS: atom_id res chain seq x y z
N MET A 1 11.29 7.98 -39.62
CA MET A 1 10.93 6.86 -38.72
C MET A 1 12.02 6.74 -37.64
N LEU A 2 11.65 6.60 -36.39
CA LEU A 2 12.62 6.43 -35.31
C LEU A 2 13.24 5.02 -35.38
N ASN A 3 14.55 4.92 -35.13
CA ASN A 3 15.21 3.64 -35.04
C ASN A 3 15.09 3.10 -33.58
N ASP A 4 15.36 1.80 -33.41
CA ASP A 4 15.21 1.12 -32.10
C ASP A 4 16.00 1.80 -30.97
N LYS A 5 17.19 2.30 -31.28
CA LYS A 5 18.04 3.00 -30.32
C LYS A 5 17.43 4.32 -29.85
N GLN A 6 16.74 5.04 -30.73
CA GLN A 6 16.01 6.26 -30.41
C GLN A 6 14.77 5.94 -29.59
N ILE A 7 14.02 4.89 -29.94
CA ILE A 7 12.85 4.41 -29.21
C ILE A 7 13.25 4.03 -27.77
N GLN A 8 14.29 3.22 -27.60
CA GLN A 8 14.79 2.82 -26.29
C GLN A 8 15.25 4.00 -25.44
N ARG A 9 15.85 5.02 -26.05
CA ARG A 9 16.23 6.25 -25.35
C ARG A 9 15.01 7.04 -24.86
N MET A 10 13.98 7.13 -25.68
CA MET A 10 12.72 7.79 -25.33
C MET A 10 12.00 7.07 -24.19
N LEU A 11 11.90 5.74 -24.26
CA LEU A 11 11.29 4.91 -23.21
C LEU A 11 12.01 5.10 -21.86
N ARG A 12 13.33 5.14 -21.86
CA ARG A 12 14.10 5.41 -20.63
C ARG A 12 13.84 6.81 -20.06
N LYS A 13 13.65 7.82 -20.90
CA LYS A 13 13.31 9.16 -20.45
C LYS A 13 11.91 9.22 -19.86
N LEU A 14 10.94 8.56 -20.50
CA LEU A 14 9.57 8.47 -20.00
C LEU A 14 9.54 7.76 -18.64
N LYS A 15 10.24 6.66 -18.51
CA LYS A 15 10.34 5.93 -17.23
C LYS A 15 10.92 6.79 -16.10
N ARG A 16 12.00 7.52 -16.37
CA ARG A 16 12.58 8.47 -15.40
C ARG A 16 11.60 9.57 -15.01
N PHE A 17 10.84 10.07 -15.96
CA PHE A 17 9.84 11.10 -15.69
C PHE A 17 8.70 10.54 -14.83
N GLU A 18 8.20 9.36 -15.15
CA GLU A 18 7.20 8.65 -14.36
C GLU A 18 7.67 8.44 -12.91
N ASP A 19 8.90 7.92 -12.73
CA ASP A 19 9.50 7.71 -11.41
C ASP A 19 9.63 9.02 -10.60
N THR A 20 9.82 10.15 -11.29
CA THR A 20 9.92 11.48 -10.66
C THR A 20 8.57 12.03 -10.24
N LEU A 21 7.50 11.77 -11.01
CA LEU A 21 6.16 12.28 -10.74
C LEU A 21 5.63 11.81 -9.39
N ASP A 22 5.91 10.59 -9.00
CA ASP A 22 5.47 10.01 -7.73
C ASP A 22 5.97 10.83 -6.54
N HIS A 23 7.24 11.22 -6.56
CA HIS A 23 7.86 12.08 -5.54
C HIS A 23 7.36 13.52 -5.55
N MET A 24 6.77 13.98 -6.65
CA MET A 24 6.20 15.32 -6.76
C MET A 24 4.76 15.38 -6.25
N ILE A 25 4.05 14.24 -6.25
CA ILE A 25 2.64 14.15 -5.83
C ILE A 25 2.54 13.82 -4.35
N PHE A 26 3.39 12.90 -3.86
CA PHE A 26 3.36 12.41 -2.50
C PHE A 26 4.67 12.70 -1.76
N GLU A 27 4.55 13.23 -0.56
CA GLU A 27 5.62 13.34 0.41
C GLU A 27 5.55 12.14 1.35
N LYS A 28 6.64 11.38 1.48
CA LYS A 28 6.71 10.30 2.45
C LYS A 28 6.82 10.86 3.86
N VAL A 29 5.83 10.56 4.69
CA VAL A 29 5.81 10.98 6.10
C VAL A 29 6.62 10.01 6.97
N CYS A 30 6.29 8.74 6.92
CA CYS A 30 6.99 7.69 7.67
C CYS A 30 6.70 6.30 7.11
N ASP A 31 7.46 5.32 7.57
CA ASP A 31 7.10 3.90 7.49
C ASP A 31 6.32 3.52 8.76
N LEU A 32 5.28 2.72 8.60
CA LEU A 32 4.44 2.31 9.71
C LEU A 32 4.94 0.97 10.30
N PRO A 33 5.21 0.90 11.60
CA PRO A 33 5.43 -0.37 12.28
C PRO A 33 4.24 -1.28 12.03
N THR A 34 4.51 -2.49 11.56
CA THR A 34 3.47 -3.39 11.10
C THR A 34 3.58 -4.74 11.83
N SER A 35 2.43 -5.30 12.14
CA SER A 35 2.32 -6.67 12.67
C SER A 35 1.50 -7.52 11.71
N LEU A 36 1.77 -8.81 11.67
CA LEU A 36 1.17 -9.80 10.80
C LEU A 36 0.55 -10.94 11.59
N TYR A 37 -0.60 -11.38 11.18
CA TYR A 37 -1.19 -12.67 11.51
C TYR A 37 -1.49 -13.46 10.26
N GLU A 38 -1.04 -14.70 10.18
CA GLU A 38 -1.26 -15.59 9.05
C GLU A 38 -2.24 -16.70 9.42
N THR A 39 -3.17 -16.99 8.52
CA THR A 39 -4.15 -18.05 8.71
C THR A 39 -4.54 -18.69 7.38
N LYS A 40 -4.99 -19.93 7.42
CA LYS A 40 -5.63 -20.61 6.29
C LYS A 40 -7.15 -20.49 6.30
N GLU A 41 -7.69 -19.91 7.35
CA GLU A 41 -9.13 -19.68 7.50
C GLU A 41 -9.51 -18.32 6.90
N GLN A 42 -10.60 -18.30 6.13
CA GLN A 42 -11.19 -17.08 5.66
C GLN A 42 -11.98 -16.42 6.80
N LEU A 43 -11.42 -15.39 7.39
CA LEU A 43 -12.04 -14.64 8.48
C LEU A 43 -12.85 -13.47 7.94
N TYR A 44 -14.02 -13.23 8.52
CA TYR A 44 -14.91 -12.12 8.19
C TYR A 44 -14.87 -10.98 9.21
N ASN A 45 -14.14 -11.19 10.31
CA ASN A 45 -13.92 -10.21 11.37
C ASN A 45 -12.43 -10.03 11.60
N ILE A 46 -12.06 -8.86 12.11
CA ILE A 46 -10.68 -8.56 12.48
C ILE A 46 -10.22 -9.54 13.57
N PRO A 47 -9.06 -10.21 13.39
CA PRO A 47 -8.50 -11.10 14.39
C PRO A 47 -8.14 -10.39 15.71
N GLU A 48 -8.06 -11.15 16.80
CA GLU A 48 -7.63 -10.64 18.11
C GLU A 48 -6.17 -10.18 18.07
N ASP A 49 -5.88 -9.13 18.80
CA ASP A 49 -4.56 -8.49 18.84
C ASP A 49 -3.43 -9.43 19.28
N SER A 50 -3.75 -10.39 20.14
CA SER A 50 -2.81 -11.41 20.64
C SER A 50 -2.26 -12.35 19.57
N LEU A 51 -2.90 -12.43 18.40
CA LEU A 51 -2.49 -13.31 17.30
C LEU A 51 -1.43 -12.68 16.40
N TYR A 52 -1.25 -11.36 16.47
CA TYR A 52 -0.31 -10.65 15.61
C TYR A 52 1.12 -10.69 16.17
N HIS A 53 2.09 -10.78 15.28
CA HIS A 53 3.52 -10.64 15.60
C HIS A 53 4.16 -9.55 14.74
N PRO A 54 5.16 -8.82 15.26
CA PRO A 54 5.85 -7.79 14.48
C PRO A 54 6.54 -8.36 13.24
N VAL A 55 6.51 -7.61 12.14
CA VAL A 55 7.23 -7.95 10.90
C VAL A 55 8.03 -6.75 10.40
N GLN A 56 9.09 -7.04 9.64
CA GLN A 56 9.97 -6.06 9.04
C GLN A 56 9.94 -6.15 7.51
N PRO A 57 10.28 -5.06 6.79
CA PRO A 57 10.46 -5.12 5.35
C PRO A 57 11.48 -6.20 4.96
N GLY A 58 11.08 -7.10 4.07
CA GLY A 58 11.90 -8.23 3.63
C GLY A 58 11.55 -9.56 4.30
N ASP A 59 10.74 -9.55 5.36
CA ASP A 59 10.22 -10.78 5.93
C ASP A 59 9.30 -11.49 4.92
N MET A 60 9.47 -12.80 4.84
CA MET A 60 8.65 -13.64 3.96
C MET A 60 7.41 -14.10 4.69
N TRP A 61 6.29 -14.05 4.00
CA TRP A 61 5.01 -14.54 4.51
C TRP A 61 4.20 -15.21 3.39
N GLY A 62 3.12 -15.85 3.76
CA GLY A 62 2.20 -16.44 2.82
C GLY A 62 2.50 -17.91 2.53
N GLY A 63 1.91 -18.41 1.46
CA GLY A 63 1.93 -19.77 1.01
C GLY A 63 0.63 -20.11 0.32
N GLU A 64 0.45 -21.37 -0.04
CA GLU A 64 -0.78 -21.82 -0.68
C GLU A 64 -1.96 -21.72 0.29
N ASN A 65 -3.00 -20.99 -0.12
CA ASN A 65 -4.22 -20.73 0.66
C ASN A 65 -3.99 -20.02 2.02
N VAL A 66 -2.97 -19.16 2.10
CA VAL A 66 -2.70 -18.36 3.30
C VAL A 66 -3.24 -16.95 3.13
N TYR A 67 -3.97 -16.47 4.13
CA TYR A 67 -4.40 -15.08 4.29
C TYR A 67 -3.48 -14.39 5.28
N GLY A 68 -2.97 -13.21 4.92
CA GLY A 68 -2.19 -12.35 5.81
C GLY A 68 -3.03 -11.17 6.29
N TRP A 69 -3.15 -11.02 7.59
CA TRP A 69 -3.73 -9.86 8.22
C TRP A 69 -2.62 -8.95 8.71
N PHE A 70 -2.47 -7.80 8.06
CA PHE A 70 -1.50 -6.78 8.44
C PHE A 70 -2.17 -5.72 9.29
N LYS A 71 -1.55 -5.37 10.40
CA LYS A 71 -2.06 -4.38 11.33
C LYS A 71 -1.00 -3.33 11.62
N THR A 72 -1.43 -2.08 11.59
CA THR A 72 -0.62 -0.93 12.00
C THR A 72 -1.50 0.11 12.69
N THR A 73 -0.89 1.00 13.42
CA THR A 73 -1.53 2.17 14.03
C THR A 73 -0.67 3.40 13.77
N TYR A 74 -1.31 4.51 13.49
CA TYR A 74 -0.64 5.79 13.27
C TYR A 74 -1.32 6.90 14.06
N GLN A 75 -0.54 7.62 14.85
CA GLN A 75 -0.98 8.86 15.48
C GLN A 75 -0.56 10.02 14.60
N VAL A 76 -1.51 10.85 14.19
CA VAL A 76 -1.26 12.00 13.32
C VAL A 76 -0.53 13.09 14.11
N PRO A 77 0.73 13.43 13.76
CA PRO A 77 1.42 14.56 14.37
C PRO A 77 0.72 15.90 14.06
N GLU A 78 0.85 16.85 14.96
CA GLU A 78 0.24 18.18 14.81
C GLU A 78 0.62 18.87 13.49
N GLU A 79 1.86 18.66 13.02
CA GLU A 79 2.36 19.23 11.76
C GLU A 79 1.64 18.73 10.50
N TYR A 80 0.96 17.57 10.59
CA TYR A 80 0.18 16.99 9.49
C TYR A 80 -1.33 17.17 9.66
N ALA A 81 -1.78 17.79 10.74
CA ALA A 81 -3.19 18.11 10.92
C ALA A 81 -3.70 19.00 9.77
N GLY A 82 -4.86 18.70 9.23
CA GLY A 82 -5.45 19.38 8.08
C GLY A 82 -4.82 19.08 6.71
N ARG A 83 -3.83 18.19 6.64
CA ARG A 83 -3.21 17.75 5.36
C ARG A 83 -3.73 16.37 4.98
N PRO A 84 -4.15 16.12 3.71
CA PRO A 84 -4.62 14.81 3.29
C PRO A 84 -3.55 13.73 3.50
N LEU A 85 -3.92 12.63 4.16
CA LEU A 85 -3.04 11.49 4.40
C LEU A 85 -3.41 10.32 3.49
N PHE A 86 -2.38 9.71 2.91
CA PHE A 86 -2.49 8.56 2.01
C PHE A 86 -1.74 7.36 2.59
N LEU A 87 -2.30 6.19 2.43
CA LEU A 87 -1.64 4.93 2.74
C LEU A 87 -1.17 4.25 1.44
N ARG A 88 0.07 3.78 1.45
CA ARG A 88 0.65 2.99 0.34
C ARG A 88 1.16 1.66 0.88
N PRO A 89 0.31 0.64 0.96
CA PRO A 89 0.70 -0.67 1.46
C PRO A 89 1.60 -1.41 0.47
N GLN A 90 2.64 -2.05 0.97
CA GLN A 90 3.54 -2.92 0.21
C GLN A 90 3.62 -4.28 0.90
N VAL A 91 2.51 -4.99 0.89
CA VAL A 91 2.35 -6.24 1.65
C VAL A 91 2.66 -7.50 0.84
N GLY A 92 2.96 -7.38 -0.46
CA GLY A 92 3.40 -8.49 -1.31
C GLY A 92 2.31 -9.44 -1.80
N GLY A 93 1.04 -9.20 -1.48
CA GLY A 93 -0.09 -9.98 -1.98
C GLY A 93 -0.61 -9.50 -3.33
N TYR A 94 -1.49 -10.27 -3.97
CA TYR A 94 -2.14 -9.87 -5.22
C TYR A 94 -3.31 -8.91 -4.99
N GLU A 95 -4.07 -9.15 -3.96
CA GLU A 95 -5.25 -8.38 -3.58
C GLU A 95 -5.31 -8.25 -2.05
N ALA A 96 -5.76 -7.11 -1.58
CA ALA A 96 -5.95 -6.86 -0.16
C ALA A 96 -7.19 -5.99 0.08
N LEU A 97 -7.90 -6.26 1.17
CA LEU A 97 -8.96 -5.43 1.69
C LEU A 97 -8.40 -4.55 2.80
N LEU A 98 -8.56 -3.24 2.65
CA LEU A 98 -8.18 -2.28 3.67
C LEU A 98 -9.33 -2.08 4.66
N TRP A 99 -8.99 -2.11 5.93
CA TRP A 99 -9.85 -1.72 7.05
C TRP A 99 -9.26 -0.49 7.74
N VAL A 100 -10.08 0.49 8.02
CA VAL A 100 -9.71 1.68 8.78
C VAL A 100 -10.66 1.81 9.97
N ASP A 101 -10.09 1.96 11.16
CA ASP A 101 -10.84 2.05 12.42
C ASP A 101 -11.91 0.96 12.59
N GLY A 102 -11.52 -0.27 12.24
CA GLY A 102 -12.39 -1.45 12.38
C GLY A 102 -13.48 -1.60 11.32
N LYS A 103 -13.45 -0.80 10.26
CA LYS A 103 -14.46 -0.84 9.17
C LYS A 103 -13.80 -1.09 7.81
N PRO A 104 -14.44 -1.87 6.93
CA PRO A 104 -13.99 -1.97 5.54
C PRO A 104 -13.94 -0.60 4.89
N PHE A 105 -12.82 -0.29 4.23
CA PHE A 105 -12.56 1.02 3.64
C PHE A 105 -12.35 0.94 2.13
N GLY A 106 -11.46 0.07 1.66
CA GLY A 106 -11.11 -0.03 0.25
C GLY A 106 -10.39 -1.32 -0.08
N THR A 107 -9.99 -1.46 -1.34
CA THR A 107 -9.26 -2.63 -1.83
C THR A 107 -7.99 -2.21 -2.55
N TYR A 108 -6.96 -3.03 -2.44
CA TYR A 108 -5.73 -2.90 -3.20
C TYR A 108 -5.57 -4.09 -4.13
N ALA A 109 -5.03 -3.83 -5.32
CA ALA A 109 -4.63 -4.86 -6.26
C ALA A 109 -3.24 -4.53 -6.79
N THR A 110 -2.30 -5.46 -6.64
CA THR A 110 -0.95 -5.33 -7.21
C THR A 110 -0.84 -5.96 -8.59
N LYS A 111 -1.86 -6.68 -9.01
CA LYS A 111 -1.92 -7.31 -10.31
C LYS A 111 -2.04 -6.25 -11.40
N ILE A 112 -1.03 -6.15 -12.26
CA ILE A 112 -1.13 -5.38 -13.49
C ILE A 112 -2.18 -6.04 -14.36
N VAL A 113 -3.31 -5.40 -14.50
CA VAL A 113 -4.36 -5.90 -15.38
C VAL A 113 -4.10 -5.33 -16.76
N VAL A 114 -3.70 -6.18 -17.67
CA VAL A 114 -3.51 -5.86 -19.10
C VAL A 114 -4.80 -5.34 -19.76
N THR A 115 -5.93 -5.49 -19.08
CA THR A 115 -7.28 -5.16 -19.53
C THR A 115 -7.81 -3.79 -19.08
N GLY A 116 -6.95 -2.88 -18.62
CA GLY A 116 -7.34 -1.49 -18.30
C GLY A 116 -7.87 -1.24 -16.88
N HIS A 117 -7.82 -2.22 -16.00
CA HIS A 117 -8.03 -2.00 -14.57
C HIS A 117 -6.67 -1.65 -13.96
N GLY A 118 -6.47 -0.42 -13.57
CA GLY A 118 -5.23 0.05 -12.96
C GLY A 118 -4.96 -0.64 -11.61
N ASN A 119 -3.69 -0.75 -11.26
CA ASN A 119 -3.30 -1.10 -9.90
C ASN A 119 -3.77 -0.02 -8.93
N HIS A 120 -4.44 -0.43 -7.87
CA HIS A 120 -4.80 0.46 -6.79
C HIS A 120 -3.88 0.16 -5.59
N TYR A 121 -2.87 0.99 -5.35
CA TYR A 121 -1.89 0.82 -4.26
C TYR A 121 -1.68 2.07 -3.42
N CYS A 122 -2.58 3.03 -3.54
CA CYS A 122 -2.54 4.23 -2.73
C CYS A 122 -3.96 4.69 -2.46
N ASP A 123 -4.31 4.92 -1.23
CA ASP A 123 -5.63 5.40 -0.85
C ASP A 123 -5.54 6.59 0.08
N MET A 124 -6.40 7.57 -0.14
CA MET A 124 -6.55 8.70 0.76
C MET A 124 -7.39 8.25 1.96
N LEU A 125 -6.73 8.09 3.10
CA LEU A 125 -7.39 7.69 4.33
C LEU A 125 -8.23 8.80 4.95
N VAL A 126 -7.64 10.00 5.03
CA VAL A 126 -8.26 11.14 5.68
C VAL A 126 -7.93 12.40 4.89
N LYS A 127 -8.96 13.21 4.61
CA LYS A 127 -8.79 14.48 3.90
C LYS A 127 -8.26 15.58 4.81
N ASP A 128 -8.86 15.71 5.97
CA ASP A 128 -8.55 16.75 6.97
C ASP A 128 -8.34 16.06 8.33
N PRO A 129 -7.18 15.40 8.55
CA PRO A 129 -6.93 14.69 9.81
C PRO A 129 -6.75 15.68 10.96
N GLU A 130 -7.29 15.28 12.11
CA GLU A 130 -6.97 15.93 13.38
C GLU A 130 -5.70 15.31 13.98
N ALA A 131 -4.98 16.04 14.81
CA ALA A 131 -3.84 15.51 15.54
C ALA A 131 -4.29 14.51 16.61
N GLY A 132 -3.57 13.37 16.74
CA GLY A 132 -3.89 12.34 17.75
C GLY A 132 -3.88 10.92 17.26
#